data_3b088283a07ee3b826fd33ec24feb255
#
_entry.id   3b088283a07ee3b826fd33ec24feb255
#
_cell.length_a   1.000
_cell.length_b   1.000
_cell.length_c   1.000
_cell.angle_alpha   90.00
_cell.angle_beta   90.00
_cell.angle_gamma   90.00
#
_symmetry.space_group_name_H-M   'P 1'
#
loop_
_entity.id
_entity.type
_entity.pdbx_description
1 polymer ?
#
loop_
_entity_poly.entity_id
_entity_poly.type
_entity_poly.pdbx_seq_one_letter_code
_entity_poly.pdbx_strand_id
1 'polypeptide(L)'
;MKNRYQKEKVERGFVNEMNYILNNYEKGKSLYPETFKIMERVVFRADELDNILVLEKAIEIFKTFRNKLNDLLPIEKEKELTQNIEMFNLLIHQEYEEEIAQDKLDELKPQFIEILSFLQNEREKIIGKRSFFWNNSMQELNKFYNSLISENLISQETTIEDFNRVFTYQPLSEINKIKWTGQSNLLAYLIDELGYSKQFKFTNAIFSIAKECFTNANNLSKLKFQYIDTNKAGKPKKHLIIDDILKTIEPLS
;
A
#
# COMPACT_ATOMS: atom_id res chain seq x y z
N MET A 1 26.58 24.12 -29.19
CA MET A 1 26.09 23.15 -30.20
C MET A 1 26.20 21.69 -29.75
N LYS A 2 27.29 21.21 -29.13
CA LYS A 2 27.41 19.82 -28.67
C LYS A 2 26.35 19.44 -27.59
N ASN A 3 26.05 20.33 -26.64
CA ASN A 3 25.08 20.08 -25.57
C ASN A 3 23.65 19.90 -26.11
N ARG A 4 23.22 20.70 -27.07
CA ARG A 4 21.85 20.61 -27.64
C ARG A 4 21.64 19.29 -28.37
N TYR A 5 22.61 18.81 -29.14
CA TYR A 5 22.52 17.53 -29.83
C TYR A 5 22.48 16.33 -28.86
N GLN A 6 23.22 16.40 -27.75
CA GLN A 6 23.20 15.39 -26.72
C GLN A 6 21.86 15.37 -26.00
N LYS A 7 21.30 16.54 -25.63
CA LYS A 7 19.97 16.66 -25.01
C LYS A 7 18.89 16.06 -25.92
N GLU A 8 18.82 16.45 -27.18
CA GLU A 8 17.85 15.90 -28.15
C GLU A 8 17.98 14.38 -28.34
N LYS A 9 19.18 13.81 -28.24
CA LYS A 9 19.41 12.36 -28.31
C LYS A 9 18.89 11.64 -27.07
N VAL A 10 19.08 12.20 -25.89
CA VAL A 10 18.60 11.65 -24.62
C VAL A 10 17.07 11.71 -24.58
N GLU A 11 16.47 12.83 -24.98
CA GLU A 11 15.02 13.00 -25.06
C GLU A 11 14.36 12.00 -26.02
N ARG A 12 14.94 11.79 -27.21
CA ARG A 12 14.45 10.75 -28.15
C ARG A 12 14.58 9.34 -27.57
N GLY A 13 15.66 9.05 -26.89
CA GLY A 13 15.86 7.77 -26.19
C GLY A 13 14.77 7.55 -25.15
N PHE A 14 14.50 8.56 -24.32
CA PHE A 14 13.44 8.52 -23.32
C PHE A 14 12.05 8.31 -23.94
N VAL A 15 11.68 9.10 -24.94
CA VAL A 15 10.38 8.96 -25.63
C VAL A 15 10.23 7.56 -26.24
N ASN A 16 11.28 7.00 -26.84
CA ASN A 16 11.24 5.65 -27.39
C ASN A 16 11.06 4.57 -26.31
N GLU A 17 11.75 4.70 -25.17
CA GLU A 17 11.57 3.79 -24.02
C GLU A 17 10.15 3.87 -23.46
N MET A 18 9.61 5.08 -23.31
CA MET A 18 8.24 5.27 -22.82
C MET A 18 7.20 4.71 -23.78
N ASN A 19 7.36 4.92 -25.08
CA ASN A 19 6.50 4.33 -26.09
C ASN A 19 6.58 2.78 -26.11
N TYR A 20 7.78 2.23 -25.89
CA TYR A 20 7.96 0.78 -25.75
C TYR A 20 7.19 0.23 -24.55
N ILE A 21 7.22 0.93 -23.41
CA ILE A 21 6.47 0.55 -22.19
C ILE A 21 4.97 0.59 -22.46
N LEU A 22 4.47 1.69 -23.01
CA LEU A 22 3.06 1.85 -23.33
C LEU A 22 2.57 0.73 -24.26
N ASN A 23 3.33 0.44 -25.33
CA ASN A 23 3.01 -0.65 -26.27
C ASN A 23 3.03 -2.05 -25.62
N ASN A 24 3.92 -2.29 -24.65
CA ASN A 24 3.96 -3.56 -23.93
C ASN A 24 2.82 -3.66 -22.90
N TYR A 25 2.46 -2.57 -22.27
CA TYR A 25 1.30 -2.49 -21.38
C TYR A 25 0.00 -2.77 -22.14
N GLU A 26 -0.17 -2.19 -23.32
CA GLU A 26 -1.30 -2.47 -24.20
C GLU A 26 -1.41 -3.95 -24.60
N LYS A 27 -0.28 -4.69 -24.60
CA LYS A 27 -0.22 -6.13 -24.85
C LYS A 27 -0.42 -6.99 -23.60
N GLY A 28 -0.85 -6.42 -22.47
CA GLY A 28 -1.17 -7.16 -21.26
C GLY A 28 0.03 -7.47 -20.35
N LYS A 29 1.20 -6.86 -20.59
CA LYS A 29 2.32 -6.95 -19.66
C LYS A 29 2.20 -5.90 -18.56
N SER A 30 2.61 -6.22 -17.33
CA SER A 30 2.63 -5.25 -16.22
C SER A 30 3.53 -4.06 -16.57
N LEU A 31 3.08 -2.84 -16.25
CA LEU A 31 3.89 -1.63 -16.39
C LEU A 31 5.08 -1.60 -15.43
N TYR A 32 4.96 -2.34 -14.34
CA TYR A 32 5.97 -2.45 -13.32
C TYR A 32 6.80 -3.72 -13.55
N PRO A 33 8.08 -3.76 -13.39
CA PRO A 33 9.03 -2.83 -12.74
C PRO A 33 9.76 -1.90 -13.71
N GLU A 34 9.47 -1.95 -15.02
CA GLU A 34 10.24 -1.22 -16.04
C GLU A 34 9.98 0.28 -16.00
N THR A 35 8.72 0.68 -15.76
CA THR A 35 8.35 2.10 -15.64
C THR A 35 9.06 2.76 -14.47
N PHE A 36 9.09 2.08 -13.31
CA PHE A 36 9.77 2.59 -12.11
C PHE A 36 11.27 2.77 -12.37
N LYS A 37 11.93 1.78 -12.99
CA LYS A 37 13.35 1.88 -13.34
C LYS A 37 13.66 3.00 -14.31
N ILE A 38 12.75 3.29 -15.24
CA ILE A 38 12.93 4.38 -16.20
C ILE A 38 12.68 5.71 -15.50
N MET A 39 11.65 5.81 -14.66
CA MET A 39 11.38 7.01 -13.87
C MET A 39 12.50 7.29 -12.86
N GLU A 40 13.05 6.28 -12.19
CA GLU A 40 14.25 6.40 -11.38
C GLU A 40 15.44 6.97 -12.17
N ARG A 41 15.69 6.43 -13.37
CA ARG A 41 16.76 6.94 -14.26
C ARG A 41 16.51 8.37 -14.70
N VAL A 42 15.26 8.74 -14.92
CA VAL A 42 14.85 10.10 -15.30
C VAL A 42 15.05 11.07 -14.14
N VAL A 43 14.65 10.69 -12.92
CA VAL A 43 14.89 11.47 -11.70
C VAL A 43 16.38 11.66 -11.44
N PHE A 44 17.22 10.62 -11.66
CA PHE A 44 18.68 10.71 -11.51
C PHE A 44 19.39 11.42 -12.66
N ARG A 45 18.71 11.70 -13.78
CA ARG A 45 19.24 12.43 -14.95
C ARG A 45 18.44 13.69 -15.27
N ALA A 46 17.84 14.29 -14.23
CA ALA A 46 17.04 15.51 -14.37
C ALA A 46 17.79 16.64 -15.10
N ASP A 47 19.14 16.70 -14.95
CA ASP A 47 19.99 17.65 -15.64
C ASP A 47 20.05 17.49 -17.17
N GLU A 48 19.63 16.32 -17.70
CA GLU A 48 19.74 15.98 -19.12
C GLU A 48 18.39 15.97 -19.85
N LEU A 49 17.25 15.95 -19.11
CA LEU A 49 15.90 15.82 -19.67
C LEU A 49 15.06 17.07 -19.44
N ASP A 50 14.19 17.37 -20.39
CA ASP A 50 13.14 18.35 -20.19
C ASP A 50 12.12 17.78 -19.18
N ASN A 51 12.10 18.36 -17.98
CA ASN A 51 11.24 17.95 -16.89
C ASN A 51 9.75 18.00 -17.26
N ILE A 52 9.36 18.94 -18.13
CA ILE A 52 7.97 19.05 -18.62
C ILE A 52 7.62 17.84 -19.48
N LEU A 53 8.50 17.41 -20.37
CA LEU A 53 8.29 16.22 -21.19
C LEU A 53 8.11 14.96 -20.33
N VAL A 54 8.87 14.84 -19.23
CA VAL A 54 8.76 13.74 -18.27
C VAL A 54 7.39 13.74 -17.60
N LEU A 55 6.93 14.90 -17.13
CA LEU A 55 5.65 15.07 -16.48
C LEU A 55 4.48 14.79 -17.42
N GLU A 56 4.52 15.30 -18.64
CA GLU A 56 3.51 15.03 -19.67
C GLU A 56 3.41 13.54 -20.00
N LYS A 57 4.55 12.85 -20.10
CA LYS A 57 4.60 11.41 -20.35
C LYS A 57 4.09 10.58 -19.16
N ALA A 58 4.33 11.02 -17.92
CA ALA A 58 3.76 10.38 -16.74
C ALA A 58 2.22 10.45 -16.76
N ILE A 59 1.65 11.59 -17.17
CA ILE A 59 0.19 11.75 -17.33
C ILE A 59 -0.36 10.82 -18.43
N GLU A 60 0.34 10.69 -19.56
CA GLU A 60 -0.04 9.78 -20.65
C GLU A 60 -0.06 8.31 -20.21
N ILE A 61 0.98 7.88 -19.47
CA ILE A 61 1.06 6.55 -18.87
C ILE A 61 -0.11 6.32 -17.92
N PHE A 62 -0.41 7.29 -17.06
CA PHE A 62 -1.54 7.18 -16.15
C PHE A 62 -2.87 7.03 -16.89
N LYS A 63 -3.11 7.79 -17.95
CA LYS A 63 -4.34 7.68 -18.76
C LYS A 63 -4.49 6.25 -19.32
N THR A 64 -3.40 5.67 -19.81
CA THR A 64 -3.39 4.29 -20.32
C THR A 64 -3.62 3.27 -19.21
N PHE A 65 -2.97 3.45 -18.05
CA PHE A 65 -3.18 2.64 -16.87
C PHE A 65 -4.64 2.68 -16.39
N ARG A 66 -5.23 3.88 -16.28
CA ARG A 66 -6.61 4.07 -15.85
C ARG A 66 -7.60 3.26 -16.69
N ASN A 67 -7.40 3.20 -17.99
CA ASN A 67 -8.28 2.47 -18.91
C ASN A 67 -8.25 0.96 -18.66
N LYS A 68 -7.11 0.42 -18.20
CA LYS A 68 -6.92 -1.02 -17.95
C LYS A 68 -7.11 -1.44 -16.50
N LEU A 69 -7.32 -0.49 -15.60
CA LEU A 69 -7.42 -0.75 -14.17
C LEU A 69 -8.50 -1.77 -13.80
N ASN A 70 -9.60 -1.80 -14.57
CA ASN A 70 -10.72 -2.71 -14.33
C ASN A 70 -10.47 -4.14 -14.79
N ASP A 71 -9.48 -4.36 -15.66
CA ASP A 71 -9.13 -5.67 -16.22
C ASP A 71 -8.15 -6.43 -15.31
N LEU A 72 -7.56 -5.76 -14.31
CA LEU A 72 -6.61 -6.35 -13.39
C LEU A 72 -7.30 -7.17 -12.30
N LEU A 73 -6.68 -8.28 -11.91
CA LEU A 73 -7.08 -9.00 -10.70
C LEU A 73 -6.90 -8.11 -9.46
N PRO A 74 -7.73 -8.24 -8.41
CA PRO A 74 -7.69 -7.35 -7.27
C PRO A 74 -6.32 -7.19 -6.60
N ILE A 75 -5.54 -8.27 -6.50
CA ILE A 75 -4.19 -8.23 -5.93
C ILE A 75 -3.18 -7.51 -6.84
N GLU A 76 -3.31 -7.69 -8.14
CA GLU A 76 -2.51 -6.99 -9.14
C GLU A 76 -2.88 -5.51 -9.17
N LYS A 77 -4.18 -5.22 -9.12
CA LYS A 77 -4.73 -3.86 -9.07
C LYS A 77 -4.20 -3.09 -7.85
N GLU A 78 -4.19 -3.69 -6.66
CA GLU A 78 -3.64 -3.05 -5.47
C GLU A 78 -2.15 -2.75 -5.61
N LYS A 79 -1.39 -3.71 -6.11
CA LYS A 79 0.04 -3.56 -6.34
C LYS A 79 0.33 -2.42 -7.30
N GLU A 80 -0.32 -2.42 -8.46
CA GLU A 80 -0.16 -1.37 -9.49
C GLU A 80 -0.57 0.01 -8.97
N LEU A 81 -1.68 0.11 -8.21
CA LEU A 81 -2.11 1.36 -7.58
C LEU A 81 -1.09 1.88 -6.57
N THR A 82 -0.56 1.01 -5.71
CA THR A 82 0.44 1.39 -4.71
C THR A 82 1.68 1.96 -5.38
N GLN A 83 2.17 1.30 -6.42
CA GLN A 83 3.36 1.69 -7.15
C GLN A 83 3.18 3.01 -7.92
N ASN A 84 2.01 3.19 -8.55
CA ASN A 84 1.70 4.46 -9.20
C ASN A 84 1.57 5.61 -8.18
N ILE A 85 0.99 5.39 -7.00
CA ILE A 85 0.93 6.39 -5.92
C ILE A 85 2.35 6.81 -5.49
N GLU A 86 3.25 5.85 -5.28
CA GLU A 86 4.65 6.13 -4.92
C GLU A 86 5.35 6.96 -6.00
N MET A 87 5.19 6.58 -7.27
CA MET A 87 5.75 7.29 -8.41
C MET A 87 5.24 8.75 -8.49
N PHE A 88 3.93 8.96 -8.42
CA PHE A 88 3.36 10.31 -8.50
C PHE A 88 3.72 11.17 -7.29
N ASN A 89 3.84 10.59 -6.08
CA ASN A 89 4.35 11.31 -4.91
C ASN A 89 5.79 11.78 -5.13
N LEU A 90 6.65 10.94 -5.68
CA LEU A 90 8.03 11.34 -6.01
C LEU A 90 8.05 12.50 -7.00
N LEU A 91 7.25 12.44 -8.07
CA LEU A 91 7.19 13.50 -9.08
C LEU A 91 6.66 14.82 -8.54
N ILE A 92 5.69 14.80 -7.61
CA ILE A 92 5.12 16.03 -7.02
C ILE A 92 6.09 16.70 -6.05
N HIS A 93 6.87 15.90 -5.31
CA HIS A 93 7.76 16.41 -4.25
C HIS A 93 9.21 16.61 -4.72
N GLN A 94 9.52 16.31 -5.98
CA GLN A 94 10.83 16.59 -6.53
C GLN A 94 11.06 18.09 -6.62
N GLU A 95 12.19 18.56 -6.09
CA GLU A 95 12.67 19.92 -6.32
C GLU A 95 13.16 20.00 -7.76
N TYR A 96 12.48 20.79 -8.58
CA TYR A 96 12.88 21.08 -9.95
C TYR A 96 13.78 22.30 -9.94
N GLU A 97 14.95 22.24 -10.61
CA GLU A 97 15.84 23.39 -10.75
C GLU A 97 15.19 24.53 -11.55
N GLU A 98 15.66 25.75 -11.34
CA GLU A 98 15.05 27.03 -11.75
C GLU A 98 14.75 27.22 -13.25
N GLU A 99 15.19 26.32 -14.14
CA GLU A 99 15.01 26.43 -15.60
C GLU A 99 13.66 25.91 -16.11
N ILE A 100 12.77 25.40 -15.24
CA ILE A 100 11.44 24.99 -15.68
C ILE A 100 10.55 26.23 -15.80
N ALA A 101 9.88 26.37 -16.94
CA ALA A 101 8.85 27.37 -17.08
C ALA A 101 7.78 27.15 -16.00
N GLN A 102 7.84 27.94 -14.91
CA GLN A 102 6.97 27.84 -13.74
C GLN A 102 5.49 27.79 -14.13
N ASP A 103 5.12 28.55 -15.18
CA ASP A 103 3.78 28.59 -15.73
C ASP A 103 3.28 27.19 -16.16
N LYS A 104 4.12 26.39 -16.80
CA LYS A 104 3.77 25.03 -17.23
C LYS A 104 3.73 24.05 -16.07
N LEU A 105 4.59 24.21 -15.09
CA LEU A 105 4.58 23.40 -13.86
C LEU A 105 3.29 23.65 -13.08
N ASP A 106 2.86 24.90 -12.99
CA ASP A 106 1.63 25.29 -12.31
C ASP A 106 0.36 24.78 -13.07
N GLU A 107 0.43 24.60 -14.39
CA GLU A 107 -0.61 23.96 -15.18
C GLU A 107 -0.69 22.43 -14.94
N LEU A 108 0.46 21.77 -14.75
CA LEU A 108 0.55 20.31 -14.59
C LEU A 108 0.27 19.84 -13.15
N LYS A 109 0.68 20.60 -12.13
CA LYS A 109 0.48 20.26 -10.70
C LYS A 109 -0.97 19.88 -10.35
N PRO A 110 -2.02 20.62 -10.76
CA PRO A 110 -3.40 20.23 -10.49
C PRO A 110 -3.76 18.86 -11.06
N GLN A 111 -3.27 18.51 -12.26
CA GLN A 111 -3.50 17.22 -12.88
C GLN A 111 -2.85 16.08 -12.08
N PHE A 112 -1.65 16.29 -11.55
CA PHE A 112 -0.97 15.31 -10.67
C PHE A 112 -1.73 15.09 -9.36
N ILE A 113 -2.26 16.15 -8.76
CA ILE A 113 -3.07 16.06 -7.52
C ILE A 113 -4.36 15.28 -7.79
N GLU A 114 -5.02 15.53 -8.93
CA GLU A 114 -6.21 14.81 -9.34
C GLU A 114 -5.90 13.31 -9.55
N ILE A 115 -4.81 13.00 -10.27
CA ILE A 115 -4.35 11.63 -10.50
C ILE A 115 -4.08 10.92 -9.17
N LEU A 116 -3.35 11.56 -8.26
CA LEU A 116 -3.01 11.00 -6.97
C LEU A 116 -4.27 10.72 -6.14
N SER A 117 -5.20 11.66 -6.10
CA SER A 117 -6.48 11.50 -5.42
C SER A 117 -7.31 10.35 -6.00
N PHE A 118 -7.35 10.21 -7.32
CA PHE A 118 -8.00 9.08 -7.97
C PHE A 118 -7.36 7.75 -7.59
N LEU A 119 -6.03 7.64 -7.67
CA LEU A 119 -5.30 6.41 -7.33
C LEU A 119 -5.51 6.01 -5.87
N GLN A 120 -5.46 6.97 -4.95
CA GLN A 120 -5.72 6.73 -3.53
C GLN A 120 -7.14 6.24 -3.29
N ASN A 121 -8.14 6.87 -3.90
CA ASN A 121 -9.53 6.45 -3.80
C ASN A 121 -9.77 5.04 -4.37
N GLU A 122 -9.20 4.71 -5.52
CA GLU A 122 -9.32 3.36 -6.11
C GLU A 122 -8.64 2.30 -5.23
N ARG A 123 -7.47 2.63 -4.67
CA ARG A 123 -6.78 1.76 -3.72
C ARG A 123 -7.61 1.53 -2.46
N GLU A 124 -8.19 2.56 -1.88
CA GLU A 124 -9.07 2.43 -0.71
C GLU A 124 -10.31 1.56 -0.98
N LYS A 125 -10.90 1.67 -2.17
CA LYS A 125 -12.03 0.81 -2.57
C LYS A 125 -11.66 -0.68 -2.59
N ILE A 126 -10.42 -1.01 -2.95
CA ILE A 126 -9.95 -2.38 -3.01
C ILE A 126 -9.62 -2.88 -1.60
N ILE A 127 -8.83 -2.11 -0.87
CA ILE A 127 -8.36 -2.44 0.47
C ILE A 127 -9.53 -2.52 1.45
N GLY A 128 -10.43 -1.56 1.43
CA GLY A 128 -11.63 -1.55 2.28
C GLY A 128 -12.61 -2.70 2.03
N LYS A 129 -12.41 -3.49 0.97
CA LYS A 129 -13.24 -4.64 0.59
C LYS A 129 -12.56 -5.99 0.79
N ARG A 130 -11.32 -6.02 1.24
CA ARG A 130 -10.52 -7.23 1.44
C ARG A 130 -10.07 -7.37 2.89
N SER A 131 -9.92 -8.61 3.30
CA SER A 131 -9.36 -8.98 4.60
C SER A 131 -7.85 -8.74 4.65
N PHE A 132 -7.20 -9.07 5.76
CA PHE A 132 -5.75 -8.90 5.91
C PHE A 132 -4.96 -9.79 4.95
N PHE A 133 -3.74 -9.35 4.64
CA PHE A 133 -2.79 -10.15 3.87
C PHE A 133 -1.65 -10.62 4.76
N TRP A 134 -1.59 -11.93 4.99
CA TRP A 134 -0.49 -12.59 5.71
C TRP A 134 0.70 -12.82 4.79
N ASN A 135 1.84 -12.28 5.13
CA ASN A 135 3.07 -12.32 4.31
C ASN A 135 4.09 -13.37 4.80
N ASN A 136 3.63 -14.37 5.53
CA ASN A 136 4.47 -15.44 6.05
C ASN A 136 3.83 -16.80 5.75
N SER A 137 4.44 -17.90 6.24
CA SER A 137 3.92 -19.25 6.03
C SER A 137 2.57 -19.49 6.70
N MET A 138 1.78 -20.41 6.17
CA MET A 138 0.54 -20.87 6.81
C MET A 138 0.80 -21.55 8.16
N GLN A 139 2.00 -22.11 8.37
CA GLN A 139 2.39 -22.70 9.64
C GLN A 139 2.47 -21.62 10.74
N GLU A 140 3.07 -20.46 10.43
CA GLU A 140 3.13 -19.33 11.36
C GLU A 140 1.75 -18.74 11.62
N LEU A 141 0.88 -18.67 10.61
CA LEU A 141 -0.51 -18.25 10.80
C LEU A 141 -1.29 -19.20 11.73
N ASN A 142 -1.08 -20.50 11.59
CA ASN A 142 -1.67 -21.49 12.47
C ASN A 142 -1.12 -21.40 13.91
N LYS A 143 0.17 -21.10 14.11
CA LYS A 143 0.73 -20.82 15.45
C LYS A 143 0.06 -19.58 16.06
N PHE A 144 -0.12 -18.53 15.27
CA PHE A 144 -0.82 -17.32 15.71
C PHE A 144 -2.24 -17.62 16.18
N TYR A 145 -3.02 -18.37 15.39
CA TYR A 145 -4.34 -18.84 15.77
C TYR A 145 -4.33 -19.60 17.11
N ASN A 146 -3.45 -20.60 17.24
CA ASN A 146 -3.36 -21.42 18.45
C ASN A 146 -2.99 -20.59 19.67
N SER A 147 -2.10 -19.62 19.53
CA SER A 147 -1.72 -18.72 20.61
C SER A 147 -2.89 -17.83 21.06
N LEU A 148 -3.69 -17.31 20.14
CA LEU A 148 -4.88 -16.52 20.48
C LEU A 148 -5.95 -17.35 21.16
N ILE A 149 -6.14 -18.62 20.76
CA ILE A 149 -7.06 -19.58 21.39
C ILE A 149 -6.58 -19.92 22.82
N SER A 150 -5.30 -20.23 22.99
CA SER A 150 -4.76 -20.63 24.32
C SER A 150 -4.85 -19.51 25.35
N GLU A 151 -4.70 -18.27 24.93
CA GLU A 151 -4.84 -17.06 25.76
C GLU A 151 -6.31 -16.61 25.92
N ASN A 152 -7.27 -17.35 25.37
CA ASN A 152 -8.69 -17.01 25.38
C ASN A 152 -8.98 -15.60 24.82
N LEU A 153 -8.24 -15.16 23.82
CA LEU A 153 -8.46 -13.87 23.14
C LEU A 153 -9.44 -13.99 21.98
N ILE A 154 -9.60 -15.17 21.43
CA ILE A 154 -10.64 -15.50 20.46
C ILE A 154 -11.44 -16.73 20.95
N SER A 155 -12.71 -16.79 20.55
CA SER A 155 -13.61 -17.89 20.91
C SER A 155 -13.17 -19.19 20.23
N GLN A 156 -13.28 -20.32 20.93
CA GLN A 156 -13.10 -21.66 20.39
C GLN A 156 -14.09 -21.99 19.25
N GLU A 157 -15.17 -21.23 19.11
CA GLU A 157 -16.09 -21.36 17.99
C GLU A 157 -15.53 -20.77 16.68
N THR A 158 -14.45 -19.97 16.73
CA THR A 158 -13.75 -19.52 15.55
C THR A 158 -12.93 -20.68 14.99
N THR A 159 -13.31 -21.19 13.83
CA THR A 159 -12.54 -22.27 13.19
C THR A 159 -11.22 -21.77 12.65
N ILE A 160 -10.23 -22.66 12.47
CA ILE A 160 -8.96 -22.30 11.86
C ILE A 160 -9.14 -21.86 10.40
N GLU A 161 -10.13 -22.41 9.71
CA GLU A 161 -10.49 -22.02 8.35
C GLU A 161 -11.00 -20.59 8.28
N ASP A 162 -11.93 -20.22 9.20
CA ASP A 162 -12.44 -18.84 9.28
C ASP A 162 -11.33 -17.86 9.65
N PHE A 163 -10.46 -18.24 10.59
CA PHE A 163 -9.30 -17.45 10.96
C PHE A 163 -8.37 -17.23 9.76
N ASN A 164 -8.00 -18.30 9.06
CA ASN A 164 -7.12 -18.24 7.91
C ASN A 164 -7.72 -17.37 6.78
N ARG A 165 -9.04 -17.47 6.54
CA ARG A 165 -9.71 -16.61 5.55
C ARG A 165 -9.58 -15.13 5.86
N VAL A 166 -9.60 -14.75 7.12
CA VAL A 166 -9.39 -13.35 7.55
C VAL A 166 -8.00 -12.84 7.22
N PHE A 167 -7.01 -13.72 7.12
CA PHE A 167 -5.61 -13.33 6.89
C PHE A 167 -5.08 -13.68 5.48
N THR A 168 -5.93 -14.19 4.59
CA THR A 168 -5.52 -14.58 3.23
C THR A 168 -6.12 -13.72 2.12
N TYR A 169 -6.37 -12.44 2.42
CA TYR A 169 -6.80 -11.43 1.45
C TYR A 169 -8.14 -11.76 0.77
N GLN A 170 -9.05 -12.36 1.50
CA GLN A 170 -10.37 -12.72 0.98
C GLN A 170 -11.31 -11.52 0.90
N PRO A 171 -12.34 -11.55 0.03
CA PRO A 171 -13.41 -10.56 0.05
C PRO A 171 -14.06 -10.51 1.43
N LEU A 172 -14.28 -9.31 1.99
CA LEU A 172 -14.94 -9.16 3.30
C LEU A 172 -16.36 -9.73 3.32
N SER A 173 -17.02 -9.84 2.18
CA SER A 173 -18.34 -10.47 2.03
C SER A 173 -18.32 -12.00 2.17
N GLU A 174 -17.14 -12.62 2.11
CA GLU A 174 -16.95 -14.08 2.09
C GLU A 174 -16.29 -14.61 3.36
N ILE A 175 -15.99 -13.76 4.32
CA ILE A 175 -15.38 -14.14 5.59
C ILE A 175 -16.40 -14.17 6.73
N ASN A 176 -16.21 -15.10 7.66
CA ASN A 176 -16.82 -15.06 8.96
C ASN A 176 -15.93 -14.25 9.91
N LYS A 177 -16.55 -13.36 10.73
CA LYS A 177 -15.79 -12.56 11.69
C LYS A 177 -15.19 -13.45 12.78
N ILE A 178 -13.92 -13.21 13.10
CA ILE A 178 -13.27 -13.81 14.27
C ILE A 178 -13.98 -13.30 15.53
N LYS A 179 -14.45 -14.21 16.38
CA LYS A 179 -15.11 -13.87 17.64
C LYS A 179 -14.07 -13.47 18.68
N TRP A 180 -13.79 -12.17 18.78
CA TRP A 180 -12.88 -11.62 19.78
C TRP A 180 -13.53 -11.63 21.17
N THR A 181 -12.88 -12.26 22.15
CA THR A 181 -13.32 -12.40 23.54
C THR A 181 -12.57 -11.52 24.52
N GLY A 182 -11.41 -11.01 24.10
CA GLY A 182 -10.61 -10.09 24.89
C GLY A 182 -11.20 -8.67 24.95
N GLN A 183 -10.55 -7.79 25.70
CA GLN A 183 -10.93 -6.38 25.74
C GLN A 183 -10.64 -5.69 24.39
N SER A 184 -11.48 -4.74 23.97
CA SER A 184 -11.32 -4.04 22.68
C SER A 184 -10.03 -3.22 22.59
N ASN A 185 -9.50 -2.73 23.72
CA ASN A 185 -8.20 -2.04 23.73
C ASN A 185 -7.01 -2.98 23.47
N LEU A 186 -7.12 -4.28 23.89
CA LEU A 186 -6.12 -5.31 23.51
C LEU A 186 -6.20 -5.65 22.03
N LEU A 187 -7.41 -5.69 21.46
CA LEU A 187 -7.56 -5.85 20.02
C LEU A 187 -6.96 -4.67 19.26
N ALA A 188 -7.23 -3.43 19.73
CA ALA A 188 -6.62 -2.24 19.11
C ALA A 188 -5.09 -2.29 19.16
N TYR A 189 -4.52 -2.75 20.28
CA TYR A 189 -3.08 -2.93 20.44
C TYR A 189 -2.55 -4.03 19.52
N LEU A 190 -3.18 -5.20 19.48
CA LEU A 190 -2.81 -6.28 18.57
C LEU A 190 -2.78 -5.80 17.11
N ILE A 191 -3.86 -5.15 16.66
CA ILE A 191 -3.96 -4.65 15.29
C ILE A 191 -2.91 -3.60 14.98
N ASP A 192 -2.58 -2.73 15.95
CA ASP A 192 -1.54 -1.73 15.81
C ASP A 192 -0.14 -2.36 15.68
N GLU A 193 0.21 -3.27 16.59
CA GLU A 193 1.50 -3.97 16.57
C GLU A 193 1.67 -4.84 15.33
N LEU A 194 0.63 -5.54 14.90
CA LEU A 194 0.61 -6.22 13.61
C LEU A 194 0.92 -5.24 12.47
N GLY A 195 0.43 -3.98 12.56
CA GLY A 195 0.70 -2.89 11.64
C GLY A 195 2.17 -2.56 11.44
N TYR A 196 2.99 -2.76 12.44
CA TYR A 196 4.43 -2.53 12.38
C TYR A 196 5.23 -3.79 12.06
N SER A 197 4.59 -4.96 12.10
CA SER A 197 5.28 -6.22 11.85
C SER A 197 5.51 -6.45 10.35
N LYS A 198 6.64 -7.06 9.97
CA LYS A 198 6.94 -7.46 8.58
C LYS A 198 6.02 -8.57 8.06
N GLN A 199 5.26 -9.20 8.95
CA GLN A 199 4.34 -10.31 8.67
C GLN A 199 3.10 -9.88 7.88
N PHE A 200 2.81 -8.57 7.88
CA PHE A 200 1.64 -8.01 7.24
C PHE A 200 2.02 -6.95 6.22
N LYS A 201 1.32 -6.93 5.10
CA LYS A 201 1.33 -5.76 4.22
C LYS A 201 0.18 -4.85 4.62
N PHE A 202 0.52 -3.65 5.08
CA PHE A 202 -0.47 -2.71 5.57
C PHE A 202 -0.80 -1.59 4.61
N THR A 203 -2.01 -1.14 4.84
CA THR A 203 -2.60 0.05 4.29
C THR A 203 -3.06 0.93 5.44
N ASN A 204 -3.24 2.22 5.21
CA ASN A 204 -3.73 3.17 6.21
C ASN A 204 -5.12 2.83 6.80
N ALA A 205 -5.79 1.80 6.27
CA ALA A 205 -7.15 1.38 6.63
C ALA A 205 -7.21 0.19 7.61
N ILE A 206 -6.11 -0.18 8.28
CA ILE A 206 -6.01 -1.40 9.11
C ILE A 206 -7.15 -1.53 10.13
N PHE A 207 -7.52 -0.47 10.82
CA PHE A 207 -8.60 -0.48 11.81
C PHE A 207 -9.98 -0.62 11.18
N SER A 208 -10.17 -0.11 9.95
CA SER A 208 -11.40 -0.30 9.19
C SER A 208 -11.56 -1.76 8.75
N ILE A 209 -10.48 -2.39 8.30
CA ILE A 209 -10.46 -3.82 7.99
C ILE A 209 -10.73 -4.65 9.25
N ALA A 210 -10.04 -4.33 10.36
CA ALA A 210 -10.25 -5.04 11.64
C ALA A 210 -11.71 -5.00 12.10
N LYS A 211 -12.41 -3.89 11.92
CA LYS A 211 -13.83 -3.75 12.23
C LYS A 211 -14.71 -4.76 11.47
N GLU A 212 -14.35 -5.07 10.24
CA GLU A 212 -15.07 -6.04 9.43
C GLU A 212 -14.64 -7.48 9.71
N CYS A 213 -13.40 -7.70 10.15
CA CYS A 213 -12.81 -9.02 10.40
C CYS A 213 -13.03 -9.56 11.81
N PHE A 214 -13.27 -8.69 12.80
CA PHE A 214 -13.44 -9.10 14.20
C PHE A 214 -14.78 -8.65 14.78
N THR A 215 -15.33 -9.44 15.71
CA THR A 215 -16.39 -8.94 16.58
C THR A 215 -15.78 -8.00 17.64
N ASN A 216 -16.62 -7.16 18.27
CA ASN A 216 -16.18 -6.21 19.31
C ASN A 216 -15.08 -5.21 18.85
N ALA A 217 -14.94 -5.00 17.55
CA ALA A 217 -13.91 -4.16 16.93
C ALA A 217 -14.36 -2.71 16.70
N ASN A 218 -15.29 -2.19 17.50
CA ASN A 218 -15.76 -0.82 17.37
C ASN A 218 -14.76 0.18 17.96
N ASN A 219 -14.56 1.30 17.27
CA ASN A 219 -13.73 2.44 17.74
C ASN A 219 -12.25 2.12 18.00
N LEU A 220 -11.67 1.07 17.37
CA LEU A 220 -10.29 0.65 17.61
C LEU A 220 -9.27 1.79 17.42
N SER A 221 -9.44 2.65 16.42
CA SER A 221 -8.57 3.81 16.21
C SER A 221 -8.60 4.80 17.38
N LYS A 222 -9.78 5.06 17.95
CA LYS A 222 -9.90 5.92 19.15
C LYS A 222 -9.27 5.27 20.38
N LEU A 223 -9.44 3.95 20.54
CA LEU A 223 -8.82 3.20 21.64
C LEU A 223 -7.29 3.23 21.55
N LYS A 224 -6.73 3.20 20.34
CA LYS A 224 -5.29 3.41 20.12
C LYS A 224 -4.82 4.75 20.69
N PHE A 225 -5.49 5.85 20.39
CA PHE A 225 -5.11 7.17 20.92
C PHE A 225 -5.18 7.24 22.44
N GLN A 226 -6.11 6.54 23.08
CA GLN A 226 -6.25 6.54 24.54
C GLN A 226 -5.05 5.95 25.28
N TYR A 227 -4.29 5.03 24.69
CA TYR A 227 -3.07 4.50 25.32
C TYR A 227 -1.78 5.18 24.84
N ILE A 228 -1.81 5.93 23.72
CA ILE A 228 -0.67 6.74 23.25
C ILE A 228 -0.62 8.10 23.96
N ASP A 229 -1.76 8.77 24.16
CA ASP A 229 -1.85 10.13 24.70
C ASP A 229 -1.59 10.23 26.21
N THR A 230 -1.70 9.15 26.94
CA THR A 230 -1.35 9.17 28.36
C THR A 230 0.15 8.94 28.47
N ASN A 231 0.94 10.00 28.72
CA ASN A 231 2.39 10.00 29.01
C ASN A 231 2.85 9.01 30.13
N LYS A 232 2.01 8.06 30.46
CA LYS A 232 2.24 6.99 31.41
C LYS A 232 2.21 5.65 30.66
N ALA A 233 3.34 5.28 30.05
CA ALA A 233 3.60 3.94 29.52
C ALA A 233 2.36 3.31 28.83
N GLY A 234 1.86 3.94 27.81
CA GLY A 234 0.60 3.80 27.11
C GLY A 234 0.22 2.46 26.50
N LYS A 235 0.63 1.36 27.09
CA LYS A 235 0.18 0.03 26.67
C LYS A 235 -1.05 -0.41 27.49
N PRO A 236 -2.03 -1.11 26.89
CA PRO A 236 -3.20 -1.59 27.62
C PRO A 236 -2.79 -2.63 28.68
N LYS A 237 -3.61 -2.79 29.75
CA LYS A 237 -3.42 -3.90 30.69
C LYS A 237 -3.35 -5.22 29.92
N LYS A 238 -2.44 -6.10 30.31
CA LYS A 238 -2.19 -7.40 29.66
C LYS A 238 -1.56 -7.32 28.26
N HIS A 239 -0.99 -6.18 27.86
CA HIS A 239 -0.28 -6.07 26.57
C HIS A 239 0.83 -7.10 26.40
N LEU A 240 1.48 -7.52 27.50
CA LEU A 240 2.53 -8.54 27.47
C LEU A 240 2.07 -9.86 26.84
N ILE A 241 0.80 -10.23 26.99
CA ILE A 241 0.23 -11.41 26.33
C ILE A 241 0.31 -11.26 24.80
N ILE A 242 -0.03 -10.06 24.29
CA ILE A 242 0.08 -9.76 22.86
C ILE A 242 1.53 -9.73 22.40
N ASP A 243 2.41 -9.08 23.18
CA ASP A 243 3.85 -9.02 22.87
C ASP A 243 4.45 -10.44 22.78
N ASP A 244 4.08 -11.33 23.68
CA ASP A 244 4.56 -12.72 23.68
C ASP A 244 4.00 -13.54 22.52
N ILE A 245 2.71 -13.38 22.17
CA ILE A 245 2.12 -14.00 20.98
C ILE A 245 2.87 -13.55 19.73
N LEU A 246 3.10 -12.25 19.57
CA LEU A 246 3.77 -11.70 18.39
C LEU A 246 5.20 -12.20 18.23
N LYS A 247 5.94 -12.37 19.32
CA LYS A 247 7.28 -12.99 19.30
C LYS A 247 7.27 -14.42 18.76
N THR A 248 6.20 -15.18 18.98
CA THR A 248 6.11 -16.58 18.49
C THR A 248 5.96 -16.67 16.97
N ILE A 249 5.51 -15.60 16.32
CA ILE A 249 5.27 -15.53 14.87
C ILE A 249 6.31 -14.68 14.13
N GLU A 250 7.22 -14.02 14.85
CA GLU A 250 8.34 -13.33 14.20
C GLU A 250 9.30 -14.35 13.60
N PRO A 251 9.80 -14.16 12.35
CA PRO A 251 10.80 -15.02 11.80
C PRO A 251 12.04 -14.95 12.69
N LEU A 252 12.57 -16.10 13.08
CA LEU A 252 13.88 -16.18 13.68
C LEU A 252 14.87 -15.51 12.72
N SER A 253 15.44 -14.38 13.15
CA SER A 253 16.41 -13.56 12.41
C SER A 253 17.70 -14.32 12.13
#